data_e4532ab97904ebdedc3af0c373067493
#
_entry.id   e4532ab97904ebdedc3af0c373067493
#
_cell.length_a   1.000
_cell.length_b   1.000
_cell.length_c   1.000
_cell.angle_alpha   90.00
_cell.angle_beta   90.00
_cell.angle_gamma   90.00
#
_symmetry.space_group_name_H-M   'P 1'
#
loop_
_entity.id
_entity.type
_entity.pdbx_description
1 polymer ?
#
loop_
_entity_poly.entity_id
_entity_poly.type
_entity_poly.pdbx_seq_one_letter_code
_entity_poly.pdbx_strand_id
1 'polypeptide(L)'
;MIDKRIGSVEEAVSDIKDGSTVLVSGFGGAGSPIDLLHALLDQGAKELTIVINNAGNGQIGIAALVAAGRVAKIICSFPRSSRSEVFTEAYRAGRIELECVPQGTLAERIRAAGAGIPAFYTPTSAGTPLEDGKDVRYFNGVRHVMEHAIHGDVALVKAQNGDR
;
A
#
# COMPACT_ATOMS: atom_id res chain seq x y z
N MET A 1 -2.73 -30.12 12.64
CA MET A 1 -2.25 -28.98 11.81
C MET A 1 -3.50 -28.21 11.40
N ILE A 2 -3.51 -26.90 11.54
CA ILE A 2 -4.65 -26.07 11.13
C ILE A 2 -4.52 -25.85 9.60
N ASP A 3 -5.51 -26.30 8.83
CA ASP A 3 -5.59 -26.00 7.41
C ASP A 3 -6.17 -24.59 7.24
N LYS A 4 -5.44 -23.69 6.63
CA LYS A 4 -5.83 -22.28 6.37
C LYS A 4 -6.21 -22.03 4.92
N ARG A 5 -6.32 -23.07 4.12
CA ARG A 5 -6.76 -22.95 2.73
C ARG A 5 -8.25 -22.61 2.69
N ILE A 6 -8.60 -21.68 1.82
CA ILE A 6 -9.98 -21.27 1.55
C ILE A 6 -10.35 -21.64 0.12
N GLY A 7 -11.65 -21.72 -0.16
CA GLY A 7 -12.16 -22.32 -1.39
C GLY A 7 -12.01 -21.47 -2.64
N SER A 8 -12.03 -20.12 -2.49
CA SER A 8 -11.98 -19.23 -3.63
C SER A 8 -11.37 -17.86 -3.30
N VAL A 9 -11.04 -17.08 -4.32
CA VAL A 9 -10.54 -15.72 -4.16
C VAL A 9 -11.63 -14.76 -3.69
N GLU A 10 -12.88 -15.02 -4.01
CA GLU A 10 -14.05 -14.27 -3.56
C GLU A 10 -14.24 -14.43 -2.06
N GLU A 11 -14.12 -15.64 -1.56
CA GLU A 11 -14.15 -15.94 -0.12
C GLU A 11 -13.01 -15.23 0.60
N ALA A 12 -11.81 -15.18 0.00
CA ALA A 12 -10.62 -14.56 0.58
C ALA A 12 -10.76 -13.05 0.81
N VAL A 13 -11.58 -12.36 0.05
CA VAL A 13 -11.77 -10.90 0.14
C VAL A 13 -13.12 -10.51 0.74
N SER A 14 -13.98 -11.47 1.08
CA SER A 14 -15.37 -11.25 1.50
C SER A 14 -15.50 -10.37 2.76
N ASP A 15 -14.51 -10.44 3.66
CA ASP A 15 -14.51 -9.70 4.94
C ASP A 15 -13.91 -8.29 4.84
N ILE A 16 -13.39 -7.89 3.68
CA ILE A 16 -12.82 -6.56 3.48
C ILE A 16 -13.95 -5.53 3.42
N LYS A 17 -13.91 -4.55 4.30
CA LYS A 17 -14.96 -3.53 4.46
C LYS A 17 -14.58 -2.21 3.81
N ASP A 18 -15.58 -1.35 3.62
CA ASP A 18 -15.36 0.05 3.27
C ASP A 18 -14.40 0.71 4.28
N GLY A 19 -13.46 1.53 3.77
CA GLY A 19 -12.47 2.21 4.59
C GLY A 19 -11.27 1.35 5.02
N SER A 20 -11.24 0.05 4.69
CA SER A 20 -10.12 -0.82 5.07
C SER A 20 -8.79 -0.38 4.49
N THR A 21 -7.72 -0.57 5.27
CA THR A 21 -6.33 -0.44 4.81
C THR A 21 -5.82 -1.79 4.32
N VAL A 22 -5.57 -1.88 3.01
CA VAL A 22 -5.15 -3.11 2.32
C VAL A 22 -3.67 -3.02 1.95
N LEU A 23 -2.85 -3.89 2.55
CA LEU A 23 -1.44 -4.04 2.19
C LEU A 23 -1.34 -4.96 0.97
N VAL A 24 -0.70 -4.51 -0.10
CA VAL A 24 -0.65 -5.25 -1.37
C VAL A 24 0.79 -5.53 -1.77
N SER A 25 1.11 -6.81 -2.02
CA SER A 25 2.43 -7.20 -2.52
C SER A 25 2.64 -6.78 -3.97
N GLY A 26 3.90 -6.72 -4.37
CA GLY A 26 4.32 -6.53 -5.75
C GLY A 26 5.26 -5.35 -5.95
N PHE A 27 6.06 -5.47 -7.02
CA PHE A 27 6.95 -4.44 -7.52
C PHE A 27 6.74 -4.31 -9.03
N GLY A 28 6.19 -3.18 -9.48
CA GLY A 28 5.66 -3.10 -10.83
C GLY A 28 4.50 -4.08 -11.03
N GLY A 29 4.58 -4.96 -12.02
CA GLY A 29 3.62 -6.05 -12.23
C GLY A 29 4.02 -7.37 -11.55
N ALA A 30 5.29 -7.51 -11.14
CA ALA A 30 5.78 -8.74 -10.56
C ALA A 30 5.28 -8.91 -9.11
N GLY A 31 4.76 -10.10 -8.77
CA GLY A 31 4.25 -10.42 -7.43
C GLY A 31 2.94 -9.70 -7.06
N SER A 32 2.28 -9.03 -8.00
CA SER A 32 0.95 -8.44 -7.77
C SER A 32 -0.13 -9.51 -7.74
N PRO A 33 -1.00 -9.54 -6.71
CA PRO A 33 -2.07 -10.53 -6.54
C PRO A 33 -3.31 -10.12 -7.38
N ILE A 34 -3.20 -10.13 -8.70
CA ILE A 34 -4.20 -9.59 -9.63
C ILE A 34 -5.58 -10.21 -9.41
N ASP A 35 -5.65 -11.54 -9.22
CA ASP A 35 -6.93 -12.24 -9.05
C ASP A 35 -7.65 -11.79 -7.76
N LEU A 36 -6.92 -11.63 -6.65
CA LEU A 36 -7.47 -11.09 -5.39
C LEU A 36 -7.92 -9.63 -5.53
N LEU A 37 -7.18 -8.81 -6.29
CA LEU A 37 -7.56 -7.42 -6.52
C LEU A 37 -8.80 -7.29 -7.40
N HIS A 38 -8.99 -8.21 -8.37
CA HIS A 38 -10.21 -8.25 -9.17
C HIS A 38 -11.39 -8.78 -8.36
N ALA A 39 -11.19 -9.81 -7.53
CA ALA A 39 -12.22 -10.28 -6.60
C ALA A 39 -12.64 -9.16 -5.62
N LEU A 40 -11.70 -8.35 -5.13
CA LEU A 40 -12.00 -7.18 -4.30
C LEU A 40 -12.77 -6.09 -5.07
N LEU A 41 -12.46 -5.89 -6.35
CA LEU A 41 -13.22 -4.99 -7.22
C LEU A 41 -14.69 -5.44 -7.35
N ASP A 42 -14.91 -6.72 -7.59
CA ASP A 42 -16.24 -7.33 -7.76
C ASP A 42 -17.02 -7.36 -6.44
N GLN A 43 -16.33 -7.60 -5.32
CA GLN A 43 -16.89 -7.57 -3.96
C GLN A 43 -17.48 -6.18 -3.62
N GLY A 44 -16.86 -5.12 -4.07
CA GLY A 44 -17.47 -3.79 -4.08
C GLY A 44 -17.07 -2.85 -2.94
N ALA A 45 -16.19 -3.23 -2.02
CA ALA A 45 -15.67 -2.34 -0.99
C ALA A 45 -15.05 -1.06 -1.59
N LYS A 46 -15.23 0.04 -0.91
CA LYS A 46 -14.84 1.39 -1.34
C LYS A 46 -14.17 2.16 -0.21
N GLU A 47 -13.73 3.39 -0.51
CA GLU A 47 -12.98 4.24 0.44
C GLU A 47 -11.70 3.55 0.95
N LEU A 48 -11.11 2.65 0.14
CA LEU A 48 -9.97 1.86 0.53
C LEU A 48 -8.69 2.72 0.61
N THR A 49 -7.87 2.44 1.62
CA THR A 49 -6.47 2.87 1.66
C THR A 49 -5.60 1.72 1.16
N ILE A 50 -4.92 1.92 0.05
CA ILE A 50 -4.03 0.91 -0.54
C ILE A 50 -2.57 1.23 -0.20
N VAL A 51 -1.88 0.28 0.41
CA VAL A 51 -0.44 0.37 0.71
C VAL A 51 0.30 -0.57 -0.23
N ILE A 52 1.10 -0.03 -1.13
CA ILE A 52 1.75 -0.79 -2.21
C ILE A 52 3.00 -0.06 -2.71
N ASN A 53 3.88 -0.73 -3.45
CA ASN A 53 5.06 -0.08 -4.01
C ASN A 53 4.77 0.96 -5.10
N ASN A 54 3.77 0.73 -5.96
CA ASN A 54 3.35 1.66 -7.03
C ASN A 54 1.82 1.77 -7.14
N ALA A 55 1.34 2.84 -7.77
CA ALA A 55 -0.09 3.14 -7.85
C ALA A 55 -0.84 2.39 -9.00
N GLY A 56 -0.30 1.28 -9.48
CA GLY A 56 -0.89 0.48 -10.54
C GLY A 56 -0.43 0.89 -11.94
N ASN A 57 -0.57 -0.05 -12.88
CA ASN A 57 -0.20 0.10 -14.29
C ASN A 57 -1.32 -0.39 -15.21
N GLY A 58 -1.53 0.31 -16.30
CA GLY A 58 -2.56 -0.04 -17.29
C GLY A 58 -3.96 0.07 -16.72
N GLN A 59 -4.75 -1.01 -16.86
CA GLN A 59 -6.18 -1.03 -16.47
C GLN A 59 -6.55 -2.24 -15.59
N ILE A 60 -5.58 -2.93 -14.99
CA ILE A 60 -5.79 -4.13 -14.17
C ILE A 60 -5.32 -3.93 -12.74
N GLY A 61 -5.77 -4.79 -11.84
CA GLY A 61 -5.38 -4.77 -10.43
C GLY A 61 -5.68 -3.43 -9.75
N ILE A 62 -4.67 -2.78 -9.18
CA ILE A 62 -4.85 -1.47 -8.51
C ILE A 62 -5.42 -0.40 -9.46
N ALA A 63 -4.99 -0.37 -10.72
CA ALA A 63 -5.52 0.60 -11.67
C ALA A 63 -7.03 0.40 -11.94
N ALA A 64 -7.52 -0.85 -11.94
CA ALA A 64 -8.95 -1.14 -12.05
C ALA A 64 -9.73 -0.66 -10.82
N LEU A 65 -9.22 -0.87 -9.59
CA LEU A 65 -9.83 -0.35 -8.36
C LEU A 65 -9.90 1.18 -8.36
N VAL A 66 -8.83 1.84 -8.81
CA VAL A 66 -8.76 3.30 -8.95
C VAL A 66 -9.79 3.80 -9.99
N ALA A 67 -9.85 3.17 -11.16
CA ALA A 67 -10.79 3.53 -12.23
C ALA A 67 -12.25 3.41 -11.77
N ALA A 68 -12.55 2.38 -10.97
CA ALA A 68 -13.88 2.15 -10.40
C ALA A 68 -14.22 3.04 -9.18
N GLY A 69 -13.32 3.95 -8.77
CA GLY A 69 -13.53 4.84 -7.62
C GLY A 69 -13.58 4.11 -6.27
N ARG A 70 -12.88 2.97 -6.14
CA ARG A 70 -12.85 2.18 -4.90
C ARG A 70 -11.80 2.66 -3.90
N VAL A 71 -10.83 3.45 -4.35
CA VAL A 71 -9.64 3.85 -3.59
C VAL A 71 -9.72 5.32 -3.21
N ALA A 72 -9.68 5.61 -1.92
CA ALA A 72 -9.61 6.98 -1.39
C ALA A 72 -8.16 7.45 -1.20
N LYS A 73 -7.25 6.55 -0.80
CA LYS A 73 -5.86 6.88 -0.52
C LYS A 73 -4.91 5.81 -1.04
N ILE A 74 -3.77 6.23 -1.59
CA ILE A 74 -2.63 5.36 -1.90
C ILE A 74 -1.42 5.81 -1.10
N ILE A 75 -0.80 4.87 -0.39
CA ILE A 75 0.51 5.02 0.27
C ILE A 75 1.49 4.19 -0.55
N CYS A 76 2.43 4.83 -1.24
CA CYS A 76 3.36 4.12 -2.11
C CYS A 76 4.71 4.83 -2.25
N SER A 77 5.71 4.11 -2.76
CA SER A 77 7.05 4.67 -2.98
C SER A 77 7.26 5.20 -4.39
N PHE A 78 6.46 4.75 -5.35
CA PHE A 78 6.63 5.10 -6.76
C PHE A 78 5.27 5.22 -7.47
N PRO A 79 4.58 6.37 -7.32
CA PRO A 79 3.20 6.51 -7.81
C PRO A 79 3.06 6.51 -9.33
N ARG A 80 4.12 6.89 -10.06
CA ARG A 80 4.08 7.02 -11.53
C ARG A 80 5.03 6.04 -12.21
N SER A 81 4.52 5.37 -13.23
CA SER A 81 5.27 4.52 -14.16
C SER A 81 4.89 4.87 -15.60
N SER A 82 5.41 4.11 -16.55
CA SER A 82 5.13 4.32 -17.98
C SER A 82 3.66 4.16 -18.39
N ARG A 83 2.82 3.57 -17.55
CA ARG A 83 1.40 3.29 -17.84
C ARG A 83 0.52 3.59 -16.62
N SER A 84 0.67 4.77 -16.03
CA SER A 84 -0.03 5.19 -14.81
C SER A 84 -1.07 6.30 -15.07
N GLU A 85 -1.68 6.31 -16.26
CA GLU A 85 -2.66 7.32 -16.67
C GLU A 85 -3.84 7.34 -15.72
N VAL A 86 -4.42 6.18 -15.39
CA VAL A 86 -5.59 6.04 -14.51
C VAL A 86 -5.35 6.70 -13.15
N PHE A 87 -4.23 6.38 -12.50
CA PHE A 87 -3.86 7.03 -11.24
C PHE A 87 -3.63 8.54 -11.41
N THR A 88 -2.89 8.94 -12.47
CA THR A 88 -2.54 10.34 -12.70
C THR A 88 -3.79 11.22 -12.89
N GLU A 89 -4.78 10.72 -13.62
CA GLU A 89 -6.06 11.41 -13.83
C GLU A 89 -6.87 11.50 -12.54
N ALA A 90 -6.97 10.42 -11.78
CA ALA A 90 -7.67 10.39 -10.51
C ALA A 90 -7.04 11.34 -9.48
N TYR A 91 -5.72 11.37 -9.38
CA TYR A 91 -4.97 12.26 -8.49
C TYR A 91 -5.14 13.74 -8.88
N ARG A 92 -5.00 14.07 -10.18
CA ARG A 92 -5.19 15.45 -10.67
C ARG A 92 -6.62 15.95 -10.46
N ALA A 93 -7.58 15.06 -10.52
CA ALA A 93 -9.00 15.36 -10.26
C ALA A 93 -9.35 15.46 -8.76
N GLY A 94 -8.36 15.30 -7.86
CA GLY A 94 -8.57 15.33 -6.40
C GLY A 94 -9.39 14.17 -5.85
N ARG A 95 -9.52 13.06 -6.60
CA ARG A 95 -10.32 11.89 -6.22
C ARG A 95 -9.55 10.89 -5.36
N ILE A 96 -8.24 11.01 -5.29
CA ILE A 96 -7.36 10.13 -4.52
C ILE A 96 -6.34 10.96 -3.76
N GLU A 97 -6.16 10.65 -2.47
CA GLU A 97 -5.03 11.12 -1.67
C GLU A 97 -3.79 10.27 -1.97
N LEU A 98 -2.64 10.93 -2.07
CA LEU A 98 -1.33 10.27 -2.21
C LEU A 98 -0.45 10.57 -1.03
N GLU A 99 0.09 9.52 -0.40
CA GLU A 99 1.21 9.61 0.52
C GLU A 99 2.43 8.93 -0.10
N CYS A 100 3.42 9.72 -0.50
CA CYS A 100 4.65 9.20 -1.09
C CYS A 100 5.67 8.93 0.02
N VAL A 101 6.15 7.67 0.09
CA VAL A 101 7.08 7.20 1.13
C VAL A 101 8.26 6.51 0.47
N PRO A 102 9.52 6.82 0.82
CA PRO A 102 10.67 6.07 0.28
C PRO A 102 10.51 4.56 0.51
N GLN A 103 10.88 3.74 -0.48
CA GLN A 103 10.56 2.30 -0.47
C GLN A 103 11.05 1.57 0.79
N GLY A 104 12.30 1.81 1.20
CA GLY A 104 12.82 1.20 2.43
C GLY A 104 12.05 1.64 3.68
N THR A 105 11.65 2.91 3.73
CA THR A 105 10.82 3.45 4.81
C THR A 105 9.42 2.86 4.78
N LEU A 106 8.81 2.68 3.60
CA LEU A 106 7.51 2.02 3.46
C LEU A 106 7.55 0.59 4.02
N ALA A 107 8.54 -0.19 3.64
CA ALA A 107 8.75 -1.55 4.14
C ALA A 107 8.95 -1.57 5.66
N GLU A 108 9.78 -0.66 6.19
CA GLU A 108 10.05 -0.58 7.63
C GLU A 108 8.83 -0.11 8.42
N ARG A 109 8.02 0.80 7.92
CA ARG A 109 6.76 1.23 8.56
C ARG A 109 5.76 0.08 8.69
N ILE A 110 5.67 -0.79 7.68
CA ILE A 110 4.85 -2.01 7.73
C ILE A 110 5.44 -3.01 8.72
N ARG A 111 6.77 -3.24 8.67
CA ARG A 111 7.46 -4.13 9.61
C ARG A 111 7.30 -3.66 11.06
N ALA A 112 7.44 -2.36 11.31
CA ALA A 112 7.28 -1.75 12.62
C ALA A 112 5.89 -2.04 13.21
N ALA A 113 4.83 -1.90 12.42
CA ALA A 113 3.47 -2.25 12.83
C ALA A 113 3.36 -3.70 13.28
N GLY A 114 3.89 -4.65 12.47
CA GLY A 114 3.89 -6.08 12.81
C GLY A 114 4.75 -6.42 14.04
N ALA A 115 5.72 -5.58 14.40
CA ALA A 115 6.56 -5.74 15.59
C ALA A 115 6.04 -4.97 16.82
N GLY A 116 4.91 -4.27 16.71
CA GLY A 116 4.39 -3.43 17.79
C GLY A 116 5.20 -2.15 18.05
N ILE A 117 6.02 -1.71 17.09
CA ILE A 117 6.80 -0.48 17.16
C ILE A 117 5.96 0.67 16.57
N PRO A 118 5.53 1.67 17.36
CA PRO A 118 4.61 2.69 16.88
C PRO A 118 5.25 3.69 15.91
N ALA A 119 6.55 3.95 16.07
CA ALA A 119 7.32 4.87 15.26
C ALA A 119 8.82 4.61 15.37
N PHE A 120 9.59 5.09 14.42
CA PHE A 120 11.05 5.04 14.41
C PHE A 120 11.65 6.29 13.74
N TYR A 121 12.94 6.53 13.94
CA TYR A 121 13.68 7.60 13.28
C TYR A 121 14.55 7.05 12.16
N THR A 122 14.58 7.75 11.02
CA THR A 122 15.41 7.39 9.85
C THR A 122 16.03 8.64 9.23
N PRO A 123 17.26 8.57 8.72
CA PRO A 123 17.84 9.68 7.95
C PRO A 123 17.25 9.78 6.54
N THR A 124 16.51 8.75 6.09
CA THR A 124 15.90 8.74 4.75
C THR A 124 14.85 9.84 4.65
N SER A 125 14.91 10.65 3.60
CA SER A 125 14.08 11.82 3.33
C SER A 125 14.34 13.05 4.23
N ALA A 126 15.26 12.98 5.20
CA ALA A 126 15.63 14.15 5.99
C ALA A 126 16.14 15.28 5.09
N GLY A 127 15.64 16.52 5.31
CA GLY A 127 15.97 17.69 4.49
C GLY A 127 15.30 17.73 3.11
N THR A 128 14.30 16.92 2.86
CA THR A 128 13.47 16.97 1.64
C THR A 128 12.03 17.37 1.97
N PRO A 129 11.17 17.72 0.99
CA PRO A 129 9.76 18.01 1.25
C PRO A 129 8.98 16.88 1.92
N LEU A 130 9.48 15.64 1.90
CA LEU A 130 8.86 14.51 2.61
C LEU A 130 9.06 14.56 4.13
N GLU A 131 9.85 15.50 4.62
CA GLU A 131 10.04 15.77 6.05
C GLU A 131 8.94 16.67 6.62
N ASP A 132 8.27 17.44 5.78
CA ASP A 132 7.34 18.47 6.23
C ASP A 132 6.26 17.89 7.17
N GLY A 133 6.11 18.55 8.33
CA GLY A 133 5.17 18.14 9.37
C GLY A 133 5.61 16.96 10.26
N LYS A 134 6.80 16.39 10.05
CA LYS A 134 7.32 15.29 10.85
C LYS A 134 8.23 15.77 11.98
N ASP A 135 8.30 15.01 13.09
CA ASP A 135 9.29 15.27 14.16
C ASP A 135 10.71 14.99 13.66
N VAL A 136 11.62 15.91 13.94
CA VAL A 136 13.01 15.84 13.49
C VAL A 136 13.95 15.78 14.69
N ARG A 137 14.89 14.84 14.68
CA ARG A 137 15.93 14.70 15.70
C ARG A 137 17.30 14.45 15.09
N TYR A 138 18.32 14.76 15.89
CA TYR A 138 19.71 14.51 15.51
C TYR A 138 20.27 13.38 16.37
N PHE A 139 20.81 12.36 15.72
CA PHE A 139 21.53 11.26 16.35
C PHE A 139 22.96 11.26 15.82
N ASN A 140 23.93 11.40 16.71
CA ASN A 140 25.36 11.52 16.34
C ASN A 140 25.64 12.59 15.25
N GLY A 141 24.94 13.73 15.33
CA GLY A 141 25.05 14.81 14.35
C GLY A 141 24.31 14.58 13.02
N VAL A 142 23.69 13.42 12.82
CA VAL A 142 22.93 13.11 11.61
C VAL A 142 21.45 13.41 11.83
N ARG A 143 20.86 14.19 10.90
CA ARG A 143 19.43 14.54 10.90
C ARG A 143 18.57 13.33 10.58
N HIS A 144 17.52 13.12 11.35
CA HIS A 144 16.55 12.03 11.18
C HIS A 144 15.13 12.58 11.27
N VAL A 145 14.23 11.94 10.55
CA VAL A 145 12.78 12.19 10.60
C VAL A 145 12.08 11.01 11.27
N MET A 146 11.03 11.31 12.02
CA MET A 146 10.18 10.27 12.61
C MET A 146 9.18 9.77 11.59
N GLU A 147 9.09 8.44 11.48
CA GLU A 147 8.11 7.74 10.65
C GLU A 147 7.22 6.86 11.53
N HIS A 148 5.90 7.00 11.36
CA HIS A 148 4.93 6.18 12.06
C HIS A 148 4.73 4.83 11.38
N ALA A 149 4.44 3.81 12.17
CA ALA A 149 4.05 2.49 11.66
C ALA A 149 2.81 2.58 10.76
N ILE A 150 2.73 1.70 9.74
CA ILE A 150 1.54 1.55 8.90
C ILE A 150 0.86 0.24 9.26
N HIS A 151 -0.33 0.35 9.85
CA HIS A 151 -1.18 -0.79 10.16
C HIS A 151 -2.09 -1.10 8.95
N GLY A 152 -2.25 -2.39 8.63
CA GLY A 152 -3.20 -2.87 7.64
C GLY A 152 -4.25 -3.75 8.29
N ASP A 153 -5.48 -3.68 7.78
CA ASP A 153 -6.57 -4.57 8.19
C ASP A 153 -6.41 -5.95 7.52
N VAL A 154 -5.88 -5.96 6.30
CA VAL A 154 -5.64 -7.16 5.50
C VAL A 154 -4.39 -7.02 4.64
N ALA A 155 -3.75 -8.14 4.33
CA ALA A 155 -2.64 -8.21 3.38
C ALA A 155 -2.96 -9.17 2.24
N LEU A 156 -2.92 -8.68 1.00
CA LEU A 156 -3.06 -9.46 -0.22
C LEU A 156 -1.67 -9.73 -0.80
N VAL A 157 -1.23 -10.97 -0.73
CA VAL A 157 0.15 -11.37 -1.11
C VAL A 157 0.11 -12.49 -2.14
N LYS A 158 0.91 -12.33 -3.21
CA LYS A 158 1.14 -13.38 -4.20
C LYS A 158 2.51 -14.02 -3.95
N ALA A 159 2.53 -15.33 -3.80
CA ALA A 159 3.73 -16.13 -3.72
C ALA A 159 3.70 -17.25 -4.78
N GLN A 160 4.87 -17.79 -5.13
CA GLN A 160 4.97 -18.93 -6.03
C GLN A 160 4.61 -20.24 -5.31
N ASN A 161 4.98 -20.35 -4.04
CA ASN A 161 4.71 -21.51 -3.19
C ASN A 161 4.15 -21.03 -1.84
N GLY A 162 3.26 -21.80 -1.26
CA GLY A 162 2.75 -21.61 0.09
C GLY A 162 2.72 -22.94 0.84
N ASP A 163 3.08 -22.92 2.12
CA ASP A 163 2.98 -24.09 3.01
C ASP A 163 1.56 -24.22 3.57
N ARG A 164 1.31 -25.40 4.15
CA ARG A 164 0.07 -25.69 4.90
C ARG A 164 0.18 -25.23 6.35
#